data_a0a77be2830b24e04435deeafe328205
#
_entry.id   a0a77be2830b24e04435deeafe328205
#
_cell.length_a   1.000
_cell.length_b   1.000
_cell.length_c   1.000
_cell.angle_alpha   90.00
_cell.angle_beta   90.00
_cell.angle_gamma   90.00
#
_symmetry.space_group_name_H-M   'P 1'
#
loop_
_entity.id
_entity.type
_entity.pdbx_description
1 polymer ?
#
loop_
_entity_poly.entity_id
_entity_poly.type
_entity_poly.pdbx_seq_one_letter_code
_entity_poly.pdbx_strand_id
1 'polypeptide(L)'
;MSLLPRKDIEPLLRVSGGPCVSIFLPTFRAGGERQQNPIRLKNVVRDIAERLEEDWGMRSPDADELLDPVKRLVDDNSFWLHQSDGLALFLSPDTFKSFRLPVQLNELAVVEKRFHLKPLLPLLSGDGDGHFYILSLSRKNIRLLSASRFRVDEIDLESQGVPTSFTEALGDLERRPTIHVGTSAKTPHRFSMGKKGSPVFAGHGTQEDDLGAELRNYLERFDDALGRIDVDRRAPVVLAGVEYLLPIYRDVATTFQNICEDALRGNMEGEKAEDLHAAAWEIVEPHFLQERRKAAERFGDLSGSGRSSTDLNVILPAAHDGRVESLFVARGVRVWGSYEGGEARKITFQSGQDGPRNGNEDLLDLAAVQTYLNGGKVFVVDQKDVPEGKSLAAVFRY
;
A
#
# COMPACT_ATOMS: atom_id res chain seq x y z
N MET A 1 -1.87 2.11 -7.38
CA MET A 1 -1.09 3.30 -6.96
C MET A 1 -0.88 3.21 -5.47
N SER A 2 0.34 3.34 -4.96
CA SER A 2 0.54 3.42 -3.51
C SER A 2 -0.21 4.66 -2.98
N LEU A 3 -0.84 4.53 -1.82
CA LEU A 3 -1.61 5.61 -1.16
C LEU A 3 -0.80 6.89 -0.97
N LEU A 4 0.51 6.74 -0.83
CA LEU A 4 1.50 7.80 -0.77
C LEU A 4 2.63 7.43 -1.74
N PRO A 5 2.73 8.06 -2.90
CA PRO A 5 3.84 7.82 -3.80
C PRO A 5 5.16 8.11 -3.09
N ARG A 6 6.09 7.17 -3.12
CA ARG A 6 7.44 7.35 -2.53
C ARG A 6 8.07 8.68 -2.93
N LYS A 7 7.90 9.08 -4.19
CA LYS A 7 8.39 10.34 -4.74
C LYS A 7 7.90 11.60 -4.01
N ASP A 8 6.74 11.54 -3.34
CA ASP A 8 6.17 12.69 -2.63
C ASP A 8 6.63 12.75 -1.18
N ILE A 9 7.02 11.61 -0.58
CA ILE A 9 7.51 11.51 0.80
C ILE A 9 9.04 11.51 0.89
N GLU A 10 9.75 10.93 -0.09
CA GLU A 10 11.22 10.90 -0.08
C GLU A 10 11.86 12.28 0.17
N PRO A 11 11.35 13.39 -0.40
CA PRO A 11 11.87 14.71 -0.06
C PRO A 11 11.73 15.06 1.42
N LEU A 12 10.60 14.68 2.06
CA LEU A 12 10.35 14.96 3.48
C LEU A 12 11.29 14.18 4.42
N LEU A 13 11.65 12.94 4.04
CA LEU A 13 12.59 12.11 4.81
C LEU A 13 13.99 12.72 4.94
N ARG A 14 14.35 13.65 4.03
CA ARG A 14 15.69 14.25 3.94
C ARG A 14 15.76 15.68 4.48
N VAL A 15 14.62 16.30 4.77
CA VAL A 15 14.59 17.65 5.33
C VAL A 15 15.13 17.64 6.76
N SER A 16 16.06 18.56 7.05
CA SER A 16 16.63 18.72 8.40
C SER A 16 17.23 20.11 8.57
N GLY A 17 17.34 20.58 9.82
CA GLY A 17 18.12 21.77 10.18
C GLY A 17 17.32 23.04 10.44
N GLY A 18 15.99 23.03 10.31
CA GLY A 18 15.10 24.13 10.64
C GLY A 18 13.87 23.66 11.40
N PRO A 19 12.97 24.56 11.80
CA PRO A 19 11.69 24.15 12.35
C PRO A 19 10.87 23.42 11.28
N CYS A 20 10.67 22.13 11.47
CA CYS A 20 9.79 21.29 10.68
C CYS A 20 8.52 21.02 11.47
N VAL A 21 7.40 21.52 10.97
CA VAL A 21 6.08 21.32 11.56
C VAL A 21 5.43 20.12 10.92
N SER A 22 5.00 19.15 11.72
CA SER A 22 4.22 17.99 11.29
C SER A 22 2.91 17.95 12.03
N ILE A 23 1.80 17.94 11.28
CA ILE A 23 0.44 17.93 11.83
C ILE A 23 -0.27 16.70 11.31
N PHE A 24 -0.86 15.93 12.21
CA PHE A 24 -1.71 14.79 11.91
C PHE A 24 -3.07 14.99 12.58
N LEU A 25 -4.14 14.84 11.81
CA LEU A 25 -5.50 15.02 12.32
C LEU A 25 -6.39 13.88 11.84
N PRO A 26 -7.27 13.35 12.71
CA PRO A 26 -8.42 12.59 12.24
C PRO A 26 -9.37 13.55 11.54
N THR A 27 -9.90 13.15 10.39
CA THR A 27 -10.86 13.94 9.61
C THR A 27 -12.12 13.14 9.32
N PHE A 28 -13.24 13.84 9.21
CA PHE A 28 -14.54 13.24 8.92
C PHE A 28 -14.98 13.61 7.50
N ARG A 29 -15.40 12.60 6.73
CA ARG A 29 -15.81 12.77 5.31
C ARG A 29 -17.21 13.38 5.17
N ALA A 30 -18.11 13.06 6.11
CA ALA A 30 -19.52 13.44 6.04
C ALA A 30 -20.12 13.67 7.44
N GLY A 31 -21.36 14.19 7.47
CA GLY A 31 -22.10 14.43 8.71
C GLY A 31 -21.76 15.74 9.41
N GLY A 32 -22.36 15.96 10.57
CA GLY A 32 -22.16 17.16 11.41
C GLY A 32 -20.73 17.26 11.96
N GLU A 33 -20.03 16.13 12.12
CA GLU A 33 -18.67 16.07 12.62
C GLU A 33 -17.64 16.68 11.66
N ARG A 34 -17.97 16.77 10.35
CA ARG A 34 -17.12 17.44 9.35
C ARG A 34 -16.81 18.90 9.71
N GLN A 35 -17.76 19.59 10.38
CA GLN A 35 -17.55 20.96 10.83
C GLN A 35 -16.47 21.11 11.90
N GLN A 36 -16.12 19.99 12.58
CA GLN A 36 -15.06 19.97 13.58
C GLN A 36 -13.65 19.98 12.96
N ASN A 37 -13.50 19.55 11.71
CA ASN A 37 -12.19 19.47 11.05
C ASN A 37 -11.46 20.81 11.03
N PRO A 38 -12.03 21.93 10.49
CA PRO A 38 -11.35 23.23 10.48
C PRO A 38 -11.13 23.79 11.89
N ILE A 39 -12.04 23.53 12.83
CA ILE A 39 -11.91 23.99 14.22
C ILE A 39 -10.70 23.30 14.89
N ARG A 40 -10.54 21.99 14.72
CA ARG A 40 -9.36 21.25 15.23
C ARG A 40 -8.07 21.81 14.63
N LEU A 41 -8.02 21.96 13.29
CA LEU A 41 -6.84 22.52 12.63
C LEU A 41 -6.50 23.91 13.17
N LYS A 42 -7.49 24.79 13.35
CA LYS A 42 -7.29 26.12 13.90
C LYS A 42 -6.67 26.10 15.31
N ASN A 43 -7.15 25.20 16.17
CA ASN A 43 -6.60 25.04 17.52
C ASN A 43 -5.14 24.56 17.47
N VAL A 44 -4.87 23.53 16.67
CA VAL A 44 -3.52 22.98 16.48
C VAL A 44 -2.55 24.05 15.95
N VAL A 45 -2.99 24.88 14.98
CA VAL A 45 -2.15 25.94 14.42
C VAL A 45 -1.78 26.98 15.47
N ARG A 46 -2.73 27.34 16.36
CA ARG A 46 -2.43 28.25 17.47
C ARG A 46 -1.38 27.66 18.42
N ASP A 47 -1.56 26.41 18.83
CA ASP A 47 -0.65 25.73 19.74
C ASP A 47 0.76 25.56 19.14
N ILE A 48 0.84 25.38 17.81
CA ILE A 48 2.14 25.37 17.08
C ILE A 48 2.78 26.76 17.05
N ALA A 49 2.01 27.82 16.84
CA ALA A 49 2.55 29.19 16.83
C ALA A 49 3.21 29.51 18.20
N GLU A 50 2.55 29.20 19.30
CA GLU A 50 3.10 29.34 20.65
C GLU A 50 4.42 28.58 20.82
N ARG A 51 4.51 27.32 20.35
CA ARG A 51 5.74 26.52 20.42
C ARG A 51 6.86 27.05 19.53
N LEU A 52 6.56 27.58 18.36
CA LEU A 52 7.55 28.23 17.49
C LEU A 52 8.17 29.45 18.15
N GLU A 53 7.37 30.22 18.88
CA GLU A 53 7.85 31.38 19.63
C GLU A 53 8.64 30.96 20.89
N GLU A 54 8.09 30.09 21.72
CA GLU A 54 8.66 29.71 23.03
C GLU A 54 9.87 28.77 22.91
N ASP A 55 9.77 27.71 22.10
CA ASP A 55 10.81 26.66 22.03
C ASP A 55 11.86 26.95 20.93
N TRP A 56 11.49 27.64 19.86
CA TRP A 56 12.38 27.95 18.74
C TRP A 56 12.85 29.40 18.71
N GLY A 57 12.30 30.26 19.59
CA GLY A 57 12.65 31.68 19.65
C GLY A 57 12.30 32.43 18.37
N MET A 58 11.33 31.91 17.59
CA MET A 58 10.89 32.56 16.34
C MET A 58 10.07 33.78 16.65
N ARG A 59 10.27 34.86 15.89
CA ARG A 59 9.42 36.04 16.06
C ARG A 59 8.01 35.76 15.55
N SER A 60 7.01 36.34 16.21
CA SER A 60 5.61 36.08 15.86
C SER A 60 5.29 36.32 14.36
N PRO A 61 5.80 37.37 13.68
CA PRO A 61 5.58 37.52 12.23
C PRO A 61 6.19 36.39 11.38
N ASP A 62 7.36 35.89 11.78
CA ASP A 62 8.04 34.79 11.05
C ASP A 62 7.30 33.44 11.27
N ALA A 63 6.77 33.20 12.46
CA ALA A 63 5.92 32.06 12.77
C ALA A 63 4.58 32.14 12.00
N ASP A 64 4.02 33.32 11.90
CA ASP A 64 2.81 33.60 11.12
C ASP A 64 3.02 33.31 9.63
N GLU A 65 4.13 33.73 9.06
CA GLU A 65 4.50 33.47 7.66
C GLU A 65 4.68 31.97 7.39
N LEU A 66 5.38 31.27 8.29
CA LEU A 66 5.55 29.80 8.19
C LEU A 66 4.20 29.09 8.20
N LEU A 67 3.25 29.52 9.03
CA LEU A 67 1.95 28.87 9.21
C LEU A 67 0.88 29.35 8.22
N ASP A 68 1.14 30.40 7.43
CA ASP A 68 0.18 30.99 6.49
C ASP A 68 -0.46 29.96 5.52
N PRO A 69 0.29 28.99 4.92
CA PRO A 69 -0.30 28.00 4.06
C PRO A 69 -1.38 27.14 4.76
N VAL A 70 -1.18 26.79 6.04
CA VAL A 70 -2.16 26.01 6.82
C VAL A 70 -3.32 26.88 7.30
N LYS A 71 -3.06 28.15 7.66
CA LYS A 71 -4.12 29.09 8.03
C LYS A 71 -5.12 29.29 6.88
N ARG A 72 -4.63 29.36 5.64
CA ARG A 72 -5.51 29.43 4.46
C ARG A 72 -6.39 28.20 4.32
N LEU A 73 -5.89 26.99 4.66
CA LEU A 73 -6.70 25.78 4.62
C LEU A 73 -7.84 25.78 5.63
N VAL A 74 -7.68 26.46 6.79
CA VAL A 74 -8.75 26.54 7.80
C VAL A 74 -10.01 27.18 7.20
N ASP A 75 -9.86 28.18 6.38
CA ASP A 75 -10.96 28.96 5.79
C ASP A 75 -11.39 28.45 4.40
N ASP A 76 -10.67 27.47 3.84
CA ASP A 76 -10.99 26.88 2.53
C ASP A 76 -12.07 25.82 2.63
N ASN A 77 -13.31 26.21 2.42
CA ASN A 77 -14.45 25.30 2.41
C ASN A 77 -14.31 24.18 1.35
N SER A 78 -13.69 24.47 0.20
CA SER A 78 -13.52 23.48 -0.87
C SER A 78 -12.55 22.38 -0.46
N PHE A 79 -11.49 22.73 0.26
CA PHE A 79 -10.54 21.78 0.85
C PHE A 79 -11.24 20.80 1.79
N TRP A 80 -12.16 21.29 2.66
CA TRP A 80 -12.86 20.47 3.65
C TRP A 80 -14.02 19.64 3.06
N LEU A 81 -14.50 19.97 1.85
CA LEU A 81 -15.51 19.16 1.16
C LEU A 81 -14.98 17.80 0.72
N HIS A 82 -13.68 17.70 0.42
CA HIS A 82 -13.06 16.52 -0.16
C HIS A 82 -12.01 15.91 0.78
N GLN A 83 -12.41 15.62 2.04
CA GLN A 83 -11.52 14.99 3.02
C GLN A 83 -11.61 13.46 2.97
N SER A 84 -10.55 12.82 3.48
CA SER A 84 -10.48 11.39 3.76
C SER A 84 -10.62 11.16 5.28
N ASP A 85 -10.10 10.04 5.81
CA ASP A 85 -10.23 9.70 7.24
C ASP A 85 -9.12 10.33 8.08
N GLY A 86 -8.03 10.74 7.45
CA GLY A 86 -6.92 11.42 8.08
C GLY A 86 -6.31 12.50 7.18
N LEU A 87 -5.72 13.49 7.82
CA LEU A 87 -4.98 14.59 7.19
C LEU A 87 -3.59 14.66 7.79
N ALA A 88 -2.57 14.69 6.94
CA ALA A 88 -1.19 14.97 7.34
C ALA A 88 -0.68 16.22 6.61
N LEU A 89 -0.12 17.18 7.38
CA LEU A 89 0.44 18.41 6.86
C LEU A 89 1.89 18.55 7.31
N PHE A 90 2.74 18.98 6.40
CA PHE A 90 4.17 19.18 6.63
C PHE A 90 4.58 20.56 6.15
N LEU A 91 5.19 21.34 7.05
CA LEU A 91 5.65 22.70 6.78
C LEU A 91 7.08 22.89 7.26
N SER A 92 7.86 23.51 6.43
CA SER A 92 9.15 24.13 6.74
C SER A 92 9.27 25.43 5.94
N PRO A 93 10.31 26.27 6.14
CA PRO A 93 10.44 27.53 5.37
C PRO A 93 10.33 27.33 3.86
N ASP A 94 10.82 26.20 3.33
CA ASP A 94 10.85 25.92 1.89
C ASP A 94 9.86 24.84 1.43
N THR A 95 9.06 24.28 2.35
CA THR A 95 8.23 23.13 2.04
C THR A 95 6.84 23.25 2.64
N PHE A 96 5.83 23.07 1.79
CA PHE A 96 4.46 22.79 2.24
C PHE A 96 3.91 21.57 1.49
N LYS A 97 3.47 20.56 2.23
CA LYS A 97 2.83 19.37 1.69
C LYS A 97 1.59 18.99 2.51
N SER A 98 0.54 18.57 1.83
CA SER A 98 -0.69 18.08 2.45
C SER A 98 -1.08 16.73 1.86
N PHE A 99 -1.43 15.78 2.71
CA PHE A 99 -1.86 14.43 2.31
C PHE A 99 -3.18 14.08 2.97
N ARG A 100 -4.17 13.72 2.16
CA ARG A 100 -5.43 13.15 2.61
C ARG A 100 -5.30 11.63 2.61
N LEU A 101 -5.48 11.03 3.77
CA LEU A 101 -5.17 9.62 4.00
C LEU A 101 -6.45 8.85 4.33
N PRO A 102 -6.65 7.65 3.76
CA PRO A 102 -7.82 6.83 4.05
C PRO A 102 -7.68 6.05 5.35
N VAL A 103 -6.83 6.51 6.26
CA VAL A 103 -6.61 5.96 7.58
C VAL A 103 -6.86 7.02 8.63
N GLN A 104 -7.51 6.62 9.73
CA GLN A 104 -7.62 7.51 10.88
C GLN A 104 -6.25 7.72 11.52
N LEU A 105 -5.87 8.97 11.66
CA LEU A 105 -4.68 9.37 12.37
C LEU A 105 -5.05 9.89 13.76
N ASN A 106 -4.20 9.62 14.74
CA ASN A 106 -4.32 10.28 16.02
C ASN A 106 -3.90 11.74 15.88
N GLU A 107 -4.60 12.64 16.58
CA GLU A 107 -4.22 14.05 16.61
C GLU A 107 -2.82 14.19 17.20
N LEU A 108 -1.94 14.77 16.41
CA LEU A 108 -0.55 15.02 16.77
C LEU A 108 -0.04 16.26 16.04
N ALA A 109 0.57 17.16 16.78
CA ALA A 109 1.28 18.30 16.23
C ALA A 109 2.63 18.43 16.90
N VAL A 110 3.69 18.43 16.10
CA VAL A 110 5.06 18.55 16.60
C VAL A 110 5.86 19.53 15.78
N VAL A 111 6.81 20.20 16.44
CA VAL A 111 7.81 21.08 15.82
C VAL A 111 9.18 20.53 16.18
N GLU A 112 9.90 20.02 15.19
CA GLU A 112 11.17 19.33 15.35
C GLU A 112 12.21 19.80 14.33
N LYS A 113 13.44 19.31 14.41
CA LYS A 113 14.49 19.57 13.41
C LYS A 113 14.24 18.86 12.09
N ARG A 114 13.36 17.85 12.10
CA ARG A 114 12.96 17.01 10.95
C ARG A 114 11.46 16.84 10.95
N PHE A 115 10.92 16.39 9.85
CA PHE A 115 9.52 15.96 9.83
C PHE A 115 9.34 14.66 10.60
N HIS A 116 8.30 14.62 11.43
CA HIS A 116 7.85 13.42 12.13
C HIS A 116 7.08 12.54 11.15
N LEU A 117 7.62 11.38 10.78
CA LEU A 117 7.07 10.56 9.69
C LEU A 117 6.62 9.16 10.13
N LYS A 118 6.88 8.78 11.37
CA LYS A 118 6.48 7.47 11.93
C LYS A 118 5.01 7.10 11.68
N PRO A 119 4.02 8.01 11.80
CA PRO A 119 2.64 7.67 11.51
C PRO A 119 2.37 7.30 10.04
N LEU A 120 3.24 7.73 9.11
CA LEU A 120 3.12 7.44 7.69
C LEU A 120 3.93 6.21 7.24
N LEU A 121 4.90 5.76 8.02
CA LEU A 121 5.75 4.64 7.65
C LEU A 121 4.97 3.35 7.33
N PRO A 122 3.87 2.99 8.04
CA PRO A 122 3.04 1.85 7.66
C PRO A 122 2.45 1.97 6.24
N LEU A 123 2.25 3.20 5.76
CA LEU A 123 1.69 3.47 4.44
C LEU A 123 2.77 3.46 3.32
N LEU A 124 4.05 3.54 3.70
CA LEU A 124 5.19 3.59 2.77
C LEU A 124 5.86 2.23 2.59
N SER A 125 5.91 1.45 3.64
CA SER A 125 6.41 0.08 3.60
C SER A 125 5.29 -0.82 3.11
N GLY A 126 5.46 -1.45 1.95
CA GLY A 126 4.46 -2.39 1.42
C GLY A 126 4.03 -3.49 2.40
N ASP A 127 4.82 -3.70 3.45
CA ASP A 127 4.56 -4.63 4.54
C ASP A 127 3.65 -4.04 5.66
N GLY A 128 3.48 -2.71 5.70
CA GLY A 128 2.68 -2.02 6.74
C GLY A 128 1.29 -1.60 6.26
N ASP A 129 1.16 -1.29 4.99
CA ASP A 129 -0.10 -0.89 4.34
C ASP A 129 -0.87 -2.08 3.77
N GLY A 130 -0.21 -3.23 3.67
CA GLY A 130 -0.84 -4.42 3.14
C GLY A 130 -1.26 -4.26 1.68
N HIS A 131 -0.42 -3.65 0.83
CA HIS A 131 -0.73 -3.52 -0.59
C HIS A 131 -0.85 -4.87 -1.27
N PHE A 132 -1.97 -5.10 -1.93
CA PHE A 132 -2.28 -6.31 -2.67
C PHE A 132 -3.20 -6.02 -3.85
N TYR A 133 -3.38 -7.00 -4.71
CA TYR A 133 -4.34 -6.92 -5.79
C TYR A 133 -5.48 -7.91 -5.61
N ILE A 134 -6.64 -7.55 -6.13
CA ILE A 134 -7.76 -8.46 -6.31
C ILE A 134 -8.00 -8.56 -7.81
N LEU A 135 -7.84 -9.77 -8.36
CA LEU A 135 -8.13 -10.05 -9.75
C LEU A 135 -9.47 -10.78 -9.85
N SER A 136 -10.49 -10.02 -10.22
CA SER A 136 -11.83 -10.55 -10.40
C SER A 136 -12.01 -11.06 -11.82
N LEU A 137 -12.19 -12.39 -11.94
CA LEU A 137 -12.30 -13.12 -13.19
C LEU A 137 -13.75 -13.45 -13.48
N SER A 138 -14.30 -12.88 -14.54
CA SER A 138 -15.57 -13.31 -15.14
C SER A 138 -15.44 -13.41 -16.65
N ARG A 139 -16.37 -14.10 -17.30
CA ARG A 139 -16.36 -14.21 -18.77
C ARG A 139 -16.67 -12.90 -19.48
N LYS A 140 -17.42 -12.01 -18.82
CA LYS A 140 -17.86 -10.75 -19.40
C LYS A 140 -16.96 -9.58 -19.04
N ASN A 141 -16.36 -9.62 -17.86
CA ASN A 141 -15.56 -8.51 -17.37
C ASN A 141 -14.48 -9.01 -16.41
N ILE A 142 -13.23 -8.76 -16.75
CA ILE A 142 -12.10 -8.95 -15.84
C ILE A 142 -11.76 -7.58 -15.23
N ARG A 143 -11.67 -7.55 -13.91
CA ARG A 143 -11.35 -6.34 -13.14
C ARG A 143 -10.09 -6.57 -12.33
N LEU A 144 -9.20 -5.60 -12.32
CA LEU A 144 -8.04 -5.57 -11.43
C LEU A 144 -8.24 -4.44 -10.42
N LEU A 145 -8.26 -4.79 -9.15
CA LEU A 145 -8.36 -3.84 -8.06
C LEU A 145 -7.02 -3.75 -7.36
N SER A 146 -6.52 -2.53 -7.18
CA SER A 146 -5.39 -2.24 -6.30
C SER A 146 -5.93 -1.94 -4.93
N ALA A 147 -5.50 -2.68 -3.93
CA ALA A 147 -6.05 -2.62 -2.59
C ALA A 147 -4.96 -2.50 -1.53
N SER A 148 -5.33 -1.93 -0.40
CA SER A 148 -4.56 -1.92 0.83
C SER A 148 -5.49 -2.22 2.00
N ARG A 149 -4.99 -2.26 3.22
CA ARG A 149 -5.83 -2.48 4.40
C ARG A 149 -7.07 -1.57 4.47
N PHE A 150 -6.97 -0.35 3.93
CA PHE A 150 -7.95 0.71 4.16
C PHE A 150 -8.59 1.25 2.89
N ARG A 151 -8.15 0.80 1.72
CA ARG A 151 -8.58 1.35 0.44
C ARG A 151 -8.58 0.30 -0.66
N VAL A 152 -9.51 0.48 -1.59
CA VAL A 152 -9.56 -0.26 -2.85
C VAL A 152 -9.86 0.71 -3.99
N ASP A 153 -9.08 0.61 -5.06
CA ASP A 153 -9.26 1.37 -6.29
C ASP A 153 -9.25 0.41 -7.48
N GLU A 154 -10.16 0.59 -8.41
CA GLU A 154 -10.18 -0.17 -9.65
C GLU A 154 -9.18 0.41 -10.65
N ILE A 155 -8.37 -0.45 -11.24
CA ILE A 155 -7.41 -0.07 -12.28
C ILE A 155 -8.15 -0.11 -13.62
N ASP A 156 -8.12 1.01 -14.35
CA ASP A 156 -8.68 1.08 -15.70
C ASP A 156 -7.78 0.30 -16.68
N LEU A 157 -8.13 -0.97 -16.89
CA LEU A 157 -7.41 -1.88 -17.77
C LEU A 157 -7.61 -1.54 -19.25
N GLU A 158 -8.81 -1.08 -19.62
CA GLU A 158 -9.15 -0.80 -21.03
C GLU A 158 -8.33 0.37 -21.57
N SER A 159 -8.18 1.44 -20.81
CA SER A 159 -7.34 2.59 -21.20
C SER A 159 -5.86 2.22 -21.37
N GLN A 160 -5.43 1.12 -20.75
CA GLN A 160 -4.07 0.60 -20.83
C GLN A 160 -3.91 -0.51 -21.89
N GLY A 161 -4.99 -0.78 -22.66
CA GLY A 161 -4.96 -1.75 -23.77
C GLY A 161 -5.00 -3.21 -23.32
N VAL A 162 -5.44 -3.48 -22.09
CA VAL A 162 -5.63 -4.85 -21.58
C VAL A 162 -7.06 -5.30 -21.89
N PRO A 163 -7.29 -6.42 -22.58
CA PRO A 163 -8.62 -6.90 -22.91
C PRO A 163 -9.36 -7.41 -21.67
N THR A 164 -10.54 -6.87 -21.40
CA THR A 164 -11.31 -7.19 -20.19
C THR A 164 -12.48 -8.16 -20.39
N SER A 165 -12.88 -8.42 -21.65
CA SER A 165 -14.04 -9.26 -22.00
C SER A 165 -13.65 -10.45 -22.88
N PHE A 166 -13.88 -11.67 -22.36
CA PHE A 166 -13.74 -12.91 -23.15
C PHE A 166 -14.77 -12.97 -24.30
N THR A 167 -15.98 -12.51 -24.05
CA THR A 167 -17.05 -12.52 -25.05
C THR A 167 -16.74 -11.60 -26.23
N GLU A 168 -16.10 -10.46 -25.99
CA GLU A 168 -15.67 -9.54 -27.06
C GLU A 168 -14.48 -10.12 -27.82
N ALA A 169 -13.51 -10.72 -27.12
CA ALA A 169 -12.36 -11.35 -27.73
C ALA A 169 -12.75 -12.51 -28.66
N LEU A 170 -13.76 -13.31 -28.30
CA LEU A 170 -14.33 -14.36 -29.16
C LEU A 170 -15.07 -13.76 -30.37
N GLY A 171 -15.87 -12.71 -30.17
CA GLY A 171 -16.58 -12.04 -31.26
C GLY A 171 -15.65 -11.48 -32.33
N ASP A 172 -14.45 -11.05 -31.96
CA ASP A 172 -13.41 -10.62 -32.89
C ASP A 172 -12.71 -11.79 -33.59
N LEU A 173 -12.65 -12.97 -32.97
CA LEU A 173 -12.13 -14.20 -33.60
C LEU A 173 -13.14 -14.76 -34.63
N GLU A 174 -14.41 -14.74 -34.35
CA GLU A 174 -15.47 -15.14 -35.30
C GLU A 174 -15.55 -14.21 -36.53
N ARG A 175 -15.15 -12.94 -36.40
CA ARG A 175 -15.09 -11.98 -37.50
C ARG A 175 -13.85 -12.11 -38.39
N ARG A 176 -12.84 -12.90 -37.99
CA ARG A 176 -11.72 -13.22 -38.88
C ARG A 176 -12.20 -14.26 -39.90
N PRO A 177 -12.25 -13.96 -41.21
CA PRO A 177 -12.71 -14.91 -42.21
C PRO A 177 -11.77 -16.12 -42.16
N THR A 178 -12.33 -17.26 -41.78
CA THR A 178 -11.66 -18.55 -41.92
C THR A 178 -11.54 -18.79 -43.41
N ILE A 179 -10.33 -18.67 -43.98
CA ILE A 179 -10.08 -19.03 -45.37
C ILE A 179 -10.17 -20.56 -45.42
N HIS A 180 -11.37 -21.05 -45.72
CA HIS A 180 -11.53 -22.42 -46.14
C HIS A 180 -10.86 -22.54 -47.52
N VAL A 181 -9.63 -23.04 -47.55
CA VAL A 181 -9.02 -23.52 -48.81
C VAL A 181 -9.77 -24.77 -49.23
N GLY A 182 -10.89 -24.55 -49.87
CA GLY A 182 -11.62 -25.62 -50.52
C GLY A 182 -10.84 -26.07 -51.74
N THR A 183 -10.10 -27.15 -51.64
CA THR A 183 -9.59 -27.88 -52.78
C THR A 183 -10.76 -28.55 -53.50
N SER A 184 -11.30 -27.86 -54.48
CA SER A 184 -12.24 -28.41 -55.44
C SER A 184 -11.55 -29.43 -56.33
N ALA A 185 -11.54 -30.69 -55.95
CA ALA A 185 -11.29 -31.76 -56.88
C ALA A 185 -12.63 -32.21 -57.47
N LYS A 186 -12.94 -31.73 -58.70
CA LYS A 186 -13.97 -32.28 -59.52
C LYS A 186 -13.52 -33.64 -60.00
N THR A 187 -14.25 -34.70 -59.65
CA THR A 187 -14.28 -35.96 -60.42
C THR A 187 -15.72 -36.47 -60.47
N PRO A 188 -16.23 -36.73 -61.68
CA PRO A 188 -17.58 -37.30 -61.84
C PRO A 188 -17.47 -38.80 -61.95
N HIS A 189 -18.15 -39.59 -61.15
CA HIS A 189 -18.63 -40.94 -61.51
C HIS A 189 -19.78 -41.46 -60.66
N ARG A 190 -20.92 -41.59 -61.30
CA ARG A 190 -21.80 -42.71 -61.50
C ARG A 190 -22.02 -43.71 -60.34
N PHE A 191 -23.28 -43.79 -59.95
CA PHE A 191 -24.05 -44.95 -59.43
C PHE A 191 -23.37 -45.98 -58.48
N SER A 192 -23.93 -46.06 -57.28
CA SER A 192 -24.32 -47.31 -56.67
C SER A 192 -25.29 -47.14 -55.52
N MET A 193 -26.33 -47.96 -55.54
CA MET A 193 -27.38 -48.14 -54.51
C MET A 193 -26.84 -48.73 -53.24
N GLY A 194 -27.35 -48.28 -52.05
CA GLY A 194 -27.63 -49.15 -50.92
C GLY A 194 -26.66 -49.19 -49.82
N LYS A 195 -26.96 -48.51 -48.71
CA LYS A 195 -27.25 -49.15 -47.40
C LYS A 195 -27.39 -48.06 -46.31
N LYS A 196 -28.38 -48.24 -45.48
CA LYS A 196 -28.64 -47.44 -44.29
C LYS A 196 -27.38 -47.34 -43.45
N GLY A 197 -26.82 -46.13 -43.36
CA GLY A 197 -25.76 -45.77 -42.38
C GLY A 197 -26.43 -45.23 -41.11
N SER A 198 -26.09 -45.82 -39.97
CA SER A 198 -26.48 -45.37 -38.63
C SER A 198 -26.04 -43.92 -38.41
N PRO A 199 -26.78 -43.13 -37.67
CA PRO A 199 -26.33 -41.79 -37.27
C PRO A 199 -25.08 -41.90 -36.42
N VAL A 200 -23.99 -41.31 -36.84
CA VAL A 200 -22.81 -41.08 -36.04
C VAL A 200 -23.20 -40.02 -35.00
N PHE A 201 -23.35 -40.42 -33.78
CA PHE A 201 -23.39 -39.49 -32.66
C PHE A 201 -22.02 -38.84 -32.56
N ALA A 202 -21.88 -37.61 -33.02
CA ALA A 202 -20.77 -36.74 -32.66
C ALA A 202 -20.90 -36.46 -31.15
N GLY A 203 -19.95 -36.93 -30.41
CA GLY A 203 -19.96 -36.82 -28.93
C GLY A 203 -19.92 -35.37 -28.47
N HIS A 204 -20.71 -35.06 -27.47
CA HIS A 204 -20.74 -33.80 -26.77
C HIS A 204 -19.43 -33.43 -26.00
N GLY A 205 -18.36 -34.24 -26.13
CA GLY A 205 -17.08 -34.00 -25.49
C GLY A 205 -16.19 -32.95 -26.18
N THR A 206 -16.39 -32.71 -27.48
CA THR A 206 -15.50 -31.82 -28.25
C THR A 206 -15.77 -30.31 -28.03
N GLN A 207 -17.00 -29.92 -27.70
CA GLN A 207 -17.34 -28.50 -27.53
C GLN A 207 -16.88 -27.93 -26.16
N GLU A 208 -16.89 -28.74 -25.10
CA GLU A 208 -16.42 -28.32 -23.77
C GLU A 208 -14.89 -28.23 -23.73
N ASP A 209 -14.19 -29.18 -24.40
CA ASP A 209 -12.73 -29.18 -24.50
C ASP A 209 -12.24 -28.00 -25.35
N ASP A 210 -12.93 -27.66 -26.44
CA ASP A 210 -12.62 -26.53 -27.29
C ASP A 210 -12.82 -25.19 -26.57
N LEU A 211 -13.90 -25.03 -25.79
CA LEU A 211 -14.18 -23.84 -25.02
C LEU A 211 -13.14 -23.64 -23.88
N GLY A 212 -12.68 -24.72 -23.26
CA GLY A 212 -11.63 -24.69 -22.26
C GLY A 212 -10.30 -24.21 -22.82
N ALA A 213 -9.94 -24.68 -24.03
CA ALA A 213 -8.73 -24.26 -24.73
C ALA A 213 -8.79 -22.78 -25.14
N GLU A 214 -9.93 -22.33 -25.67
CA GLU A 214 -10.12 -20.92 -26.04
C GLU A 214 -10.04 -19.98 -24.85
N LEU A 215 -10.63 -20.38 -23.71
CA LEU A 215 -10.57 -19.63 -22.46
C LEU A 215 -9.15 -19.54 -21.93
N ARG A 216 -8.38 -20.64 -21.97
CA ARG A 216 -6.97 -20.66 -21.60
C ARG A 216 -6.17 -19.67 -22.46
N ASN A 217 -6.31 -19.74 -23.78
CA ASN A 217 -5.64 -18.86 -24.72
C ASN A 217 -6.00 -17.37 -24.50
N TYR A 218 -7.23 -17.09 -24.11
CA TYR A 218 -7.65 -15.74 -23.76
C TYR A 218 -6.96 -15.26 -22.47
N LEU A 219 -6.96 -16.09 -21.41
CA LEU A 219 -6.34 -15.75 -20.13
C LEU A 219 -4.81 -15.60 -20.26
N GLU A 220 -4.15 -16.38 -21.13
CA GLU A 220 -2.73 -16.20 -21.46
C GLU A 220 -2.48 -14.82 -22.08
N ARG A 221 -3.28 -14.42 -23.06
CA ARG A 221 -3.17 -13.09 -23.68
C ARG A 221 -3.48 -11.96 -22.71
N PHE A 222 -4.44 -12.19 -21.83
CA PHE A 222 -4.77 -11.25 -20.75
C PHE A 222 -3.57 -11.06 -19.83
N ASP A 223 -2.96 -12.14 -19.35
CA ASP A 223 -1.79 -12.09 -18.46
C ASP A 223 -0.57 -11.44 -19.14
N ASP A 224 -0.33 -11.74 -20.42
CA ASP A 224 0.70 -11.09 -21.23
C ASP A 224 0.48 -9.58 -21.37
N ALA A 225 -0.77 -9.14 -21.55
CA ALA A 225 -1.12 -7.74 -21.61
C ALA A 225 -0.99 -7.07 -20.25
N LEU A 226 -1.41 -7.75 -19.19
CA LEU A 226 -1.26 -7.30 -17.81
C LEU A 226 0.21 -7.11 -17.43
N GLY A 227 1.10 -7.97 -17.94
CA GLY A 227 2.55 -7.84 -17.74
C GLY A 227 3.19 -6.58 -18.34
N ARG A 228 2.47 -5.82 -19.18
CA ARG A 228 2.96 -4.58 -19.82
C ARG A 228 2.58 -3.31 -19.06
N ILE A 229 1.62 -3.40 -18.14
CA ILE A 229 1.23 -2.27 -17.31
C ILE A 229 2.08 -2.18 -16.04
N ASP A 230 2.07 -1.01 -15.42
CA ASP A 230 2.84 -0.74 -14.19
C ASP A 230 2.12 -1.31 -12.96
N VAL A 231 2.42 -2.56 -12.61
CA VAL A 231 1.93 -3.24 -11.41
C VAL A 231 3.10 -3.81 -10.60
N ASP A 232 2.95 -3.82 -9.28
CA ASP A 232 3.91 -4.52 -8.41
C ASP A 232 3.71 -6.03 -8.49
N ARG A 233 4.55 -6.69 -9.27
CA ARG A 233 4.49 -8.14 -9.52
C ARG A 233 4.75 -9.00 -8.28
N ARG A 234 5.30 -8.42 -7.21
CA ARG A 234 5.61 -9.10 -5.94
C ARG A 234 4.50 -8.97 -4.91
N ALA A 235 3.57 -8.03 -5.11
CA ALA A 235 2.44 -7.87 -4.21
C ALA A 235 1.56 -9.13 -4.24
N PRO A 236 0.96 -9.52 -3.10
CA PRO A 236 -0.01 -10.60 -3.06
C PRO A 236 -1.20 -10.34 -3.98
N VAL A 237 -1.73 -11.39 -4.60
CA VAL A 237 -2.93 -11.30 -5.45
C VAL A 237 -3.98 -12.30 -4.98
N VAL A 238 -5.16 -11.81 -4.65
CA VAL A 238 -6.33 -12.63 -4.38
C VAL A 238 -7.12 -12.78 -5.68
N LEU A 239 -7.33 -14.02 -6.10
CA LEU A 239 -8.22 -14.32 -7.21
C LEU A 239 -9.67 -14.32 -6.73
N ALA A 240 -10.56 -13.76 -7.52
CA ALA A 240 -12.00 -13.77 -7.28
C ALA A 240 -12.72 -14.19 -8.56
N GLY A 241 -13.68 -15.13 -8.47
CA GLY A 241 -14.40 -15.58 -9.66
C GLY A 241 -15.04 -16.96 -9.52
N VAL A 242 -15.66 -17.40 -10.60
CA VAL A 242 -16.28 -18.73 -10.64
C VAL A 242 -15.24 -19.83 -10.59
N GLU A 243 -15.58 -20.93 -9.93
CA GLU A 243 -14.65 -21.98 -9.53
C GLU A 243 -13.80 -22.56 -10.69
N TYR A 244 -14.36 -22.67 -11.88
CA TYR A 244 -13.63 -23.24 -13.04
C TYR A 244 -12.61 -22.27 -13.66
N LEU A 245 -12.74 -20.95 -13.49
CA LEU A 245 -11.79 -19.95 -14.04
C LEU A 245 -10.49 -19.88 -13.22
N LEU A 246 -10.59 -20.03 -11.93
CA LEU A 246 -9.47 -19.82 -11.00
C LEU A 246 -8.27 -20.76 -11.29
N PRO A 247 -8.46 -22.09 -11.44
CA PRO A 247 -7.35 -22.98 -11.78
C PRO A 247 -6.77 -22.69 -13.16
N ILE A 248 -7.60 -22.34 -14.17
CA ILE A 248 -7.11 -22.04 -15.51
C ILE A 248 -6.19 -20.82 -15.46
N TYR A 249 -6.59 -19.75 -14.75
CA TYR A 249 -5.74 -18.57 -14.62
C TYR A 249 -4.45 -18.87 -13.86
N ARG A 250 -4.52 -19.64 -12.76
CA ARG A 250 -3.31 -20.05 -12.00
C ARG A 250 -2.27 -20.77 -12.87
N ASP A 251 -2.75 -21.59 -13.80
CA ASP A 251 -1.87 -22.36 -14.70
C ASP A 251 -1.15 -21.47 -15.73
N VAL A 252 -1.77 -20.38 -16.16
CA VAL A 252 -1.24 -19.49 -17.20
C VAL A 252 -0.58 -18.21 -16.65
N ALA A 253 -0.81 -17.86 -15.40
CA ALA A 253 -0.32 -16.64 -14.78
C ALA A 253 1.21 -16.63 -14.70
N THR A 254 1.81 -15.60 -15.25
CA THR A 254 3.27 -15.33 -15.23
C THR A 254 3.59 -13.93 -14.71
N THR A 255 2.62 -13.04 -14.75
CA THR A 255 2.79 -11.63 -14.36
C THR A 255 2.96 -11.48 -12.85
N PHE A 256 2.10 -12.12 -12.07
CA PHE A 256 2.17 -12.02 -10.62
C PHE A 256 2.91 -13.21 -10.00
N GLN A 257 3.84 -12.92 -9.09
CA GLN A 257 4.68 -13.93 -8.43
C GLN A 257 4.02 -14.54 -7.17
N ASN A 258 3.08 -13.82 -6.54
CA ASN A 258 2.48 -14.16 -5.26
C ASN A 258 0.95 -14.24 -5.37
N ILE A 259 0.44 -15.25 -6.08
CA ILE A 259 -1.01 -15.53 -6.11
C ILE A 259 -1.36 -16.32 -4.85
N CYS A 260 -2.28 -15.79 -4.03
CA CYS A 260 -2.75 -16.44 -2.80
C CYS A 260 -3.37 -17.81 -3.09
N GLU A 261 -3.16 -18.79 -2.21
CA GLU A 261 -3.76 -20.13 -2.35
C GLU A 261 -5.28 -20.05 -2.24
N ASP A 262 -5.78 -19.30 -1.26
CA ASP A 262 -7.20 -19.04 -1.11
C ASP A 262 -7.68 -18.02 -2.15
N ALA A 263 -8.97 -18.13 -2.49
CA ALA A 263 -9.61 -17.29 -3.49
C ALA A 263 -11.08 -17.02 -3.12
N LEU A 264 -11.62 -15.91 -3.56
CA LEU A 264 -13.04 -15.60 -3.46
C LEU A 264 -13.80 -16.34 -4.56
N ARG A 265 -14.64 -17.31 -4.18
CA ARG A 265 -15.36 -18.17 -5.11
C ARG A 265 -16.78 -17.69 -5.28
N GLY A 266 -17.25 -17.61 -6.51
CA GLY A 266 -18.62 -17.23 -6.84
C GLY A 266 -18.71 -16.35 -8.08
N ASN A 267 -19.92 -15.88 -8.37
CA ASN A 267 -20.12 -14.91 -9.44
C ASN A 267 -19.83 -13.50 -8.91
N MET A 268 -18.77 -12.88 -9.41
CA MET A 268 -18.31 -11.56 -9.01
C MET A 268 -18.84 -10.43 -9.93
N GLU A 269 -19.70 -10.79 -10.91
CA GLU A 269 -20.34 -9.79 -11.76
C GLU A 269 -21.26 -8.88 -10.93
N GLY A 270 -20.96 -7.59 -10.91
CA GLY A 270 -21.75 -6.60 -10.17
C GLY A 270 -21.41 -6.44 -8.68
N GLU A 271 -20.48 -7.24 -8.15
CA GLU A 271 -19.98 -7.03 -6.80
C GLU A 271 -19.24 -5.70 -6.69
N LYS A 272 -19.47 -4.97 -5.60
CA LYS A 272 -18.80 -3.71 -5.34
C LYS A 272 -17.35 -3.95 -4.97
N ALA A 273 -16.49 -2.99 -5.32
CA ALA A 273 -15.07 -3.06 -4.99
C ALA A 273 -14.83 -3.19 -3.47
N GLU A 274 -15.65 -2.49 -2.67
CA GLU A 274 -15.57 -2.50 -1.21
C GLU A 274 -15.91 -3.87 -0.61
N ASP A 275 -16.90 -4.57 -1.17
CA ASP A 275 -17.33 -5.89 -0.70
C ASP A 275 -16.26 -6.94 -1.04
N LEU A 276 -15.69 -6.90 -2.26
CA LEU A 276 -14.56 -7.72 -2.66
C LEU A 276 -13.32 -7.46 -1.80
N HIS A 277 -13.07 -6.19 -1.47
CA HIS A 277 -11.96 -5.77 -0.63
C HIS A 277 -12.07 -6.36 0.78
N ALA A 278 -13.22 -6.22 1.44
CA ALA A 278 -13.42 -6.74 2.78
C ALA A 278 -13.17 -8.25 2.85
N ALA A 279 -13.72 -9.01 1.89
CA ALA A 279 -13.52 -10.46 1.83
C ALA A 279 -12.08 -10.86 1.46
N ALA A 280 -11.43 -10.14 0.55
CA ALA A 280 -10.05 -10.39 0.15
C ALA A 280 -9.06 -10.05 1.27
N TRP A 281 -9.38 -9.04 2.10
CA TRP A 281 -8.53 -8.68 3.24
C TRP A 281 -8.39 -9.86 4.23
N GLU A 282 -9.45 -10.59 4.50
CA GLU A 282 -9.38 -11.78 5.38
C GLU A 282 -8.38 -12.84 4.86
N ILE A 283 -8.22 -12.94 3.53
CA ILE A 283 -7.28 -13.86 2.90
C ILE A 283 -5.82 -13.36 3.00
N VAL A 284 -5.58 -12.07 2.78
CA VAL A 284 -4.22 -11.52 2.71
C VAL A 284 -3.68 -11.06 4.06
N GLU A 285 -4.51 -10.71 5.03
CA GLU A 285 -4.06 -10.26 6.35
C GLU A 285 -3.07 -11.23 7.01
N PRO A 286 -3.30 -12.57 7.01
CA PRO A 286 -2.34 -13.54 7.53
C PRO A 286 -0.98 -13.49 6.83
N HIS A 287 -0.94 -13.17 5.52
CA HIS A 287 0.30 -13.03 4.76
C HIS A 287 1.15 -11.85 5.27
N PHE A 288 0.53 -10.68 5.47
CA PHE A 288 1.21 -9.51 6.02
C PHE A 288 1.63 -9.71 7.48
N LEU A 289 0.80 -10.38 8.27
CA LEU A 289 1.15 -10.74 9.64
C LEU A 289 2.32 -11.74 9.71
N GLN A 290 2.49 -12.60 8.70
CA GLN A 290 3.56 -13.59 8.67
C GLN A 290 4.95 -12.95 8.61
N GLU A 291 5.15 -11.90 7.81
CA GLU A 291 6.42 -11.16 7.75
C GLU A 291 6.79 -10.57 9.11
N ARG A 292 5.81 -9.95 9.75
CA ARG A 292 5.99 -9.41 11.09
C ARG A 292 6.29 -10.51 12.12
N ARG A 293 5.60 -11.66 12.05
CA ARG A 293 5.86 -12.82 12.92
C ARG A 293 7.25 -13.38 12.72
N LYS A 294 7.67 -13.60 11.48
CA LYS A 294 9.03 -14.06 11.16
C LYS A 294 10.10 -13.12 11.70
N ALA A 295 9.89 -11.81 11.59
CA ALA A 295 10.82 -10.82 12.14
C ALA A 295 10.85 -10.86 13.68
N ALA A 296 9.70 -11.08 14.34
CA ALA A 296 9.62 -11.21 15.79
C ALA A 296 10.24 -12.52 16.29
N GLU A 297 10.02 -13.64 15.60
CA GLU A 297 10.66 -14.94 15.88
C GLU A 297 12.19 -14.80 15.75
N ARG A 298 12.65 -14.19 14.65
CA ARG A 298 14.08 -13.94 14.43
C ARG A 298 14.70 -13.04 15.51
N PHE A 299 13.94 -12.06 16.02
CA PHE A 299 14.39 -11.27 17.18
C PHE A 299 14.65 -12.15 18.39
N GLY A 300 13.73 -13.07 18.71
CA GLY A 300 13.87 -14.05 19.79
C GLY A 300 15.06 -14.99 19.61
N ASP A 301 15.22 -15.57 18.42
CA ASP A 301 16.31 -16.48 18.07
C ASP A 301 17.70 -15.82 18.21
N LEU A 302 17.78 -14.53 17.96
CA LEU A 302 19.03 -13.77 18.05
C LEU A 302 19.24 -13.10 19.42
N SER A 303 18.35 -13.33 20.38
CA SER A 303 18.49 -12.78 21.75
C SER A 303 19.79 -13.23 22.40
N GLY A 304 20.53 -12.30 22.99
CA GLY A 304 21.82 -12.56 23.60
C GLY A 304 23.01 -12.74 22.64
N SER A 305 22.79 -12.77 21.32
CA SER A 305 23.85 -12.90 20.32
C SER A 305 24.51 -11.56 19.93
N GLY A 306 23.99 -10.45 20.41
CA GLY A 306 24.38 -9.09 19.97
C GLY A 306 23.75 -8.66 18.62
N ARG A 307 22.93 -9.53 18.00
CA ARG A 307 22.27 -9.27 16.72
C ARG A 307 20.79 -8.85 16.88
N SER A 308 20.31 -8.73 18.10
CA SER A 308 19.04 -8.11 18.44
C SER A 308 19.19 -7.22 19.66
N SER A 309 18.37 -6.17 19.77
CA SER A 309 18.40 -5.25 20.90
C SER A 309 17.05 -4.54 21.06
N THR A 310 16.77 -4.12 22.30
CA THR A 310 15.68 -3.19 22.64
C THR A 310 16.22 -1.86 23.20
N ASP A 311 17.53 -1.68 23.22
CA ASP A 311 18.18 -0.45 23.71
C ASP A 311 18.32 0.57 22.58
N LEU A 312 17.68 1.72 22.77
CA LEU A 312 17.74 2.83 21.82
C LEU A 312 19.17 3.34 21.60
N ASN A 313 20.05 3.27 22.63
CA ASN A 313 21.45 3.66 22.48
C ASN A 313 22.24 2.76 21.52
N VAL A 314 21.78 1.52 21.32
CA VAL A 314 22.36 0.57 20.37
C VAL A 314 21.67 0.68 19.02
N ILE A 315 20.35 0.77 19.03
CA ILE A 315 19.52 0.71 17.81
C ILE A 315 19.68 1.97 16.94
N LEU A 316 19.66 3.16 17.54
CA LEU A 316 19.67 4.40 16.76
C LEU A 316 21.00 4.59 15.98
N PRO A 317 22.19 4.38 16.56
CA PRO A 317 23.41 4.36 15.79
C PRO A 317 23.43 3.27 14.70
N ALA A 318 22.93 2.07 15.01
CA ALA A 318 22.85 0.98 14.04
C ALA A 318 21.88 1.29 12.88
N ALA A 319 20.78 1.98 13.15
CA ALA A 319 19.84 2.43 12.11
C ALA A 319 20.50 3.46 11.19
N HIS A 320 21.23 4.42 11.77
CA HIS A 320 21.98 5.42 11.02
C HIS A 320 23.07 4.78 10.13
N ASP A 321 23.76 3.75 10.64
CA ASP A 321 24.82 3.02 9.92
C ASP A 321 24.24 2.00 8.90
N GLY A 322 22.91 1.87 8.76
CA GLY A 322 22.28 0.93 7.85
C GLY A 322 22.37 -0.54 8.27
N ARG A 323 22.67 -0.81 9.55
CA ARG A 323 22.82 -2.16 10.10
C ARG A 323 21.51 -2.81 10.52
N VAL A 324 20.44 -2.05 10.65
CA VAL A 324 19.13 -2.60 11.04
C VAL A 324 18.49 -3.31 9.85
N GLU A 325 18.12 -4.58 10.05
CA GLU A 325 17.36 -5.39 9.11
C GLU A 325 15.86 -5.17 9.30
N SER A 326 15.39 -5.29 10.55
CA SER A 326 13.98 -5.11 10.92
C SER A 326 13.90 -4.31 12.22
N LEU A 327 13.01 -3.33 12.23
CA LEU A 327 12.73 -2.49 13.38
C LEU A 327 11.25 -2.57 13.76
N PHE A 328 10.97 -2.90 14.99
CA PHE A 328 9.66 -2.74 15.63
C PHE A 328 9.66 -1.43 16.41
N VAL A 329 8.66 -0.60 16.21
CA VAL A 329 8.50 0.65 16.94
C VAL A 329 7.06 0.82 17.42
N ALA A 330 6.90 1.19 18.69
CA ALA A 330 5.59 1.35 19.28
C ALA A 330 4.86 2.57 18.73
N ARG A 331 3.61 2.36 18.29
CA ARG A 331 2.70 3.40 17.87
C ARG A 331 2.38 4.32 19.06
N GLY A 332 2.38 5.62 18.84
CA GLY A 332 2.00 6.62 19.84
C GLY A 332 3.01 6.84 20.98
N VAL A 333 4.04 5.99 21.12
CA VAL A 333 5.13 6.21 22.09
C VAL A 333 6.18 7.12 21.46
N ARG A 334 6.69 8.08 22.23
CA ARG A 334 7.72 9.03 21.82
C ARG A 334 8.80 9.11 22.87
N VAL A 335 10.03 9.29 22.42
CA VAL A 335 11.20 9.49 23.28
C VAL A 335 11.93 10.72 22.77
N TRP A 336 11.75 11.82 23.49
CA TRP A 336 12.34 13.11 23.10
C TRP A 336 13.81 13.18 23.44
N GLY A 337 14.60 13.73 22.53
CA GLY A 337 16.02 13.89 22.73
C GLY A 337 16.72 14.41 21.49
N SER A 338 18.04 14.34 21.49
CA SER A 338 18.88 14.67 20.36
C SER A 338 19.88 13.55 20.10
N TYR A 339 20.19 13.35 18.83
CA TYR A 339 21.23 12.43 18.37
C TYR A 339 22.31 13.18 17.60
N GLU A 340 23.55 13.09 18.09
CA GLU A 340 24.72 13.57 17.41
C GLU A 340 25.40 12.39 16.70
N GLY A 341 25.25 12.35 15.37
CA GLY A 341 25.87 11.32 14.53
C GLY A 341 27.40 11.45 14.41
N GLY A 342 28.00 10.76 13.45
CA GLY A 342 29.43 10.77 13.21
C GLY A 342 30.21 10.00 14.28
N GLU A 343 31.37 10.52 14.70
CA GLU A 343 32.22 9.86 15.69
C GLU A 343 31.62 9.89 17.10
N ALA A 344 30.85 10.93 17.44
CA ALA A 344 30.31 11.11 18.79
C ALA A 344 29.24 10.07 19.15
N ARG A 345 28.37 9.69 18.22
CA ARG A 345 27.27 8.73 18.39
C ARG A 345 26.53 8.90 19.71
N LYS A 346 26.36 10.16 20.14
CA LYS A 346 25.83 10.50 21.45
C LYS A 346 24.33 10.75 21.39
N ILE A 347 23.60 10.07 22.25
CA ILE A 347 22.18 10.32 22.49
C ILE A 347 22.04 11.12 23.80
N THR A 348 21.26 12.20 23.73
CA THR A 348 20.89 12.97 24.91
C THR A 348 19.39 12.95 25.04
N PHE A 349 18.90 12.38 26.14
CA PHE A 349 17.46 12.29 26.40
C PHE A 349 16.95 13.56 27.05
N GLN A 350 15.76 13.99 26.65
CA GLN A 350 15.04 15.07 27.30
C GLN A 350 14.34 14.55 28.55
N SER A 351 14.44 15.26 29.66
CA SER A 351 13.68 14.98 30.87
C SER A 351 12.27 15.58 30.75
N GLY A 352 11.22 14.76 30.99
CA GLY A 352 9.82 15.18 30.94
C GLY A 352 9.10 14.71 29.68
N GLN A 353 7.76 14.78 29.70
CA GLN A 353 6.87 14.25 28.66
C GLN A 353 6.22 15.33 27.78
N ASP A 354 6.50 16.60 27.98
CA ASP A 354 5.75 17.73 27.41
C ASP A 354 6.22 18.14 26.00
N GLY A 355 6.33 17.21 25.08
CA GLY A 355 6.71 17.50 23.70
C GLY A 355 8.21 17.82 23.52
N PRO A 356 8.67 18.04 22.27
CA PRO A 356 10.06 18.37 22.00
C PRO A 356 10.37 19.81 22.44
N ARG A 357 11.46 20.02 23.16
CA ARG A 357 11.96 21.33 23.58
C ARG A 357 13.35 21.56 22.98
N ASN A 358 13.69 22.82 22.72
CA ASN A 358 15.04 23.24 22.29
C ASN A 358 15.55 22.47 21.07
N GLY A 359 14.69 22.15 20.09
CA GLY A 359 15.06 21.46 18.89
C GLY A 359 15.37 19.96 19.09
N ASN A 360 14.90 19.35 20.17
CA ASN A 360 14.86 17.89 20.31
C ASN A 360 13.88 17.28 19.31
N GLU A 361 14.04 16.00 19.03
CA GLU A 361 13.22 15.22 18.10
C GLU A 361 12.78 13.89 18.72
N ASP A 362 11.76 13.24 18.16
CA ASP A 362 11.39 11.87 18.58
C ASP A 362 12.45 10.88 18.06
N LEU A 363 13.27 10.38 18.97
CA LEU A 363 14.34 9.43 18.68
C LEU A 363 13.81 8.09 18.14
N LEU A 364 12.56 7.72 18.44
CA LEU A 364 11.92 6.52 17.88
C LEU A 364 11.52 6.76 16.41
N ASP A 365 11.02 7.95 16.09
CA ASP A 365 10.76 8.35 14.71
C ASP A 365 12.07 8.39 13.91
N LEU A 366 13.11 9.01 14.47
CA LEU A 366 14.42 9.07 13.84
C LEU A 366 14.97 7.67 13.53
N ALA A 367 14.93 6.74 14.50
CA ALA A 367 15.37 5.36 14.27
C ALA A 367 14.57 4.67 13.16
N ALA A 368 13.26 4.88 13.14
CA ALA A 368 12.37 4.30 12.13
C ALA A 368 12.63 4.88 10.72
N VAL A 369 12.77 6.20 10.61
CA VAL A 369 13.11 6.88 9.34
C VAL A 369 14.48 6.44 8.82
N GLN A 370 15.50 6.40 9.68
CA GLN A 370 16.84 5.94 9.27
C GLN A 370 16.85 4.48 8.84
N THR A 371 16.14 3.61 9.55
CA THR A 371 15.99 2.20 9.15
C THR A 371 15.33 2.09 7.76
N TYR A 372 14.25 2.83 7.51
CA TYR A 372 13.56 2.84 6.23
C TYR A 372 14.45 3.36 5.10
N LEU A 373 15.13 4.49 5.29
CA LEU A 373 16.04 5.08 4.30
C LEU A 373 17.17 4.13 3.90
N ASN A 374 17.66 3.34 4.85
CA ASN A 374 18.72 2.35 4.65
C ASN A 374 18.18 0.97 4.20
N GLY A 375 16.93 0.88 3.77
CA GLY A 375 16.31 -0.33 3.20
C GLY A 375 16.03 -1.43 4.22
N GLY A 376 15.94 -1.09 5.52
CA GLY A 376 15.43 -1.98 6.56
C GLY A 376 13.89 -1.96 6.60
N LYS A 377 13.30 -3.04 7.13
CA LYS A 377 11.85 -3.13 7.34
C LYS A 377 11.46 -2.43 8.64
N VAL A 378 10.38 -1.67 8.62
CA VAL A 378 9.86 -0.97 9.80
C VAL A 378 8.42 -1.38 10.10
N PHE A 379 8.19 -1.93 11.28
CA PHE A 379 6.88 -2.34 11.78
C PHE A 379 6.42 -1.35 12.87
N VAL A 380 5.47 -0.48 12.54
CA VAL A 380 4.83 0.42 13.52
C VAL A 380 3.62 -0.31 14.10
N VAL A 381 3.75 -0.80 15.32
CA VAL A 381 2.77 -1.67 15.97
C VAL A 381 2.35 -1.15 17.33
N ASP A 382 1.32 -1.72 17.92
CA ASP A 382 0.98 -1.42 19.31
C ASP A 382 2.11 -1.89 20.24
N GLN A 383 2.35 -1.21 21.35
CA GLN A 383 3.48 -1.52 22.23
C GLN A 383 3.50 -2.98 22.70
N LYS A 384 2.34 -3.58 22.94
CA LYS A 384 2.20 -5.01 23.31
C LYS A 384 2.71 -5.98 22.24
N ASP A 385 2.72 -5.55 20.96
CA ASP A 385 3.16 -6.32 19.80
C ASP A 385 4.64 -6.08 19.46
N VAL A 386 5.31 -5.15 20.14
CA VAL A 386 6.76 -4.99 20.06
C VAL A 386 7.42 -6.12 20.87
N PRO A 387 8.47 -6.79 20.37
CA PRO A 387 9.21 -7.77 21.15
C PRO A 387 9.57 -7.27 22.55
N GLU A 388 9.39 -8.13 23.56
CA GLU A 388 9.56 -7.83 25.00
C GLU A 388 8.64 -6.72 25.54
N GLY A 389 7.61 -6.27 24.80
CA GLY A 389 6.70 -5.20 25.23
C GLY A 389 7.36 -3.84 25.40
N LYS A 390 8.52 -3.63 24.79
CA LYS A 390 9.28 -2.37 24.83
C LYS A 390 8.71 -1.33 23.87
N SER A 391 9.28 -0.13 23.86
CA SER A 391 8.93 0.91 22.89
C SER A 391 9.59 0.71 21.51
N LEU A 392 10.67 -0.08 21.48
CA LEU A 392 11.52 -0.31 20.31
C LEU A 392 12.17 -1.68 20.40
N ALA A 393 12.33 -2.38 19.28
CA ALA A 393 13.12 -3.61 19.16
C ALA A 393 13.68 -3.73 17.75
N ALA A 394 14.91 -4.17 17.60
CA ALA A 394 15.57 -4.30 16.32
C ALA A 394 16.32 -5.62 16.13
N VAL A 395 16.33 -6.10 14.90
CA VAL A 395 17.19 -7.17 14.39
C VAL A 395 18.25 -6.54 13.50
N PHE A 396 19.50 -6.92 13.70
CA PHE A 396 20.62 -6.41 12.92
C PHE A 396 21.04 -7.41 11.84
N ARG A 397 21.54 -6.87 10.71
CA ARG A 397 22.04 -7.65 9.56
C ARG A 397 23.29 -8.45 9.94
N TYR A 398 24.17 -7.84 10.75
CA TYR A 398 25.45 -8.38 11.20
C TYR A 398 25.87 -7.76 12.52
#